data_7a24ae55ad26d1875d5a92f343e2046b
#
_entry.id   7a24ae55ad26d1875d5a92f343e2046b
#
_cell.length_a   1.000
_cell.length_b   1.000
_cell.length_c   1.000
_cell.angle_alpha   90.00
_cell.angle_beta   90.00
_cell.angle_gamma   90.00
#
_symmetry.space_group_name_H-M   'P 1'
#
loop_
_entity.id
_entity.type
_entity.pdbx_description
1 polymer ?
#
loop_
_entity_poly.entity_id
_entity_poly.type
_entity_poly.pdbx_seq_one_letter_code
_entity_poly.pdbx_strand_id
1 'polypeptide(L)'
;LGDMVGEEVDFTDFDRAAVVLAKNVMKQKIREAEKALVYEEYCDKVDEMVLGTIETVEEKFVIVNIGKTFAMMKKSAQIPTEHYKEGDNILVVITEVNKETKGAQVLVSRATPVFVRRLFEREVPEIYNGIIEIKAIARDPGERCKIAVYSHNENIDPIGACIGPRGSRVQTIIEELNGEKIDIFEWSDNISELIANALSPSVGVAVIPNENVKDGLIVVVPDNQLSLAIGKRGKNARLAVKLTNHKIDIKSESEMQELGIDYMAISAKMQEEYEEKKAKERAYKQQQKIDEL
;
A
#
# COMPACT_ATOMS: atom_id res chain seq x y z
N LEU A 1 -37.22 6.06 -39.14
CA LEU A 1 -36.77 5.63 -40.45
C LEU A 1 -36.27 6.88 -41.16
N GLY A 2 -34.91 7.13 -41.07
CA GLY A 2 -34.34 8.38 -41.54
C GLY A 2 -33.96 8.27 -42.99
N ASP A 3 -34.64 9.03 -43.82
CA ASP A 3 -34.16 9.33 -45.15
C ASP A 3 -32.91 10.23 -45.01
N MET A 4 -31.82 9.81 -45.64
CA MET A 4 -30.64 10.66 -45.74
C MET A 4 -30.89 11.70 -46.79
N VAL A 5 -31.07 12.95 -46.40
CA VAL A 5 -31.09 14.10 -47.29
C VAL A 5 -29.66 14.55 -47.51
N GLY A 6 -29.08 14.31 -48.63
CA GLY A 6 -27.79 14.83 -49.04
C GLY A 6 -27.95 16.23 -49.59
N GLU A 7 -27.37 17.22 -48.97
CA GLU A 7 -27.21 18.56 -49.49
C GLU A 7 -25.78 18.72 -50.04
N GLU A 8 -25.67 19.06 -51.31
CA GLU A 8 -24.36 19.28 -51.95
C GLU A 8 -23.89 20.69 -51.59
N VAL A 9 -22.84 20.75 -50.76
CA VAL A 9 -22.29 22.02 -50.28
C VAL A 9 -20.97 22.30 -51.03
N ASP A 10 -20.90 23.43 -51.73
CA ASP A 10 -19.66 23.87 -52.37
C ASP A 10 -18.65 24.38 -51.31
N PHE A 11 -17.54 23.68 -51.19
CA PHE A 11 -16.49 24.03 -50.21
C PHE A 11 -15.70 25.30 -50.58
N THR A 12 -15.87 25.83 -51.80
CA THR A 12 -15.28 27.12 -52.21
C THR A 12 -15.88 28.31 -51.53
N ASP A 13 -17.11 28.20 -51.02
CA ASP A 13 -17.84 29.23 -50.29
C ASP A 13 -17.48 29.37 -48.81
N PHE A 14 -16.64 28.45 -48.28
CA PHE A 14 -16.19 28.50 -46.90
C PHE A 14 -15.06 29.55 -46.71
N ASP A 15 -15.32 30.53 -45.81
CA ASP A 15 -14.26 31.43 -45.33
C ASP A 15 -13.13 30.62 -44.65
N ARG A 16 -11.86 31.07 -44.87
CA ARG A 16 -10.67 30.47 -44.23
C ARG A 16 -10.83 30.30 -42.71
N ALA A 17 -11.50 31.23 -42.05
CA ALA A 17 -11.78 31.18 -40.62
C ALA A 17 -12.70 30.00 -40.27
N ALA A 18 -13.73 29.73 -41.08
CA ALA A 18 -14.66 28.62 -40.91
C ALA A 18 -13.94 27.26 -41.05
N VAL A 19 -13.04 27.14 -42.03
CA VAL A 19 -12.25 25.90 -42.27
C VAL A 19 -11.31 25.65 -41.07
N VAL A 20 -10.63 26.69 -40.55
CA VAL A 20 -9.76 26.56 -39.38
C VAL A 20 -10.55 26.18 -38.12
N LEU A 21 -11.73 26.79 -37.94
CA LEU A 21 -12.63 26.46 -36.82
C LEU A 21 -13.09 25.00 -36.91
N ALA A 22 -13.57 24.54 -38.06
CA ALA A 22 -13.99 23.18 -38.28
C ALA A 22 -12.85 22.16 -37.99
N LYS A 23 -11.63 22.42 -38.49
CA LYS A 23 -10.44 21.62 -38.19
C LYS A 23 -10.15 21.54 -36.70
N ASN A 24 -10.27 22.67 -35.97
CA ASN A 24 -10.00 22.70 -34.54
C ASN A 24 -11.09 21.93 -33.75
N VAL A 25 -12.38 22.08 -34.13
CA VAL A 25 -13.50 21.34 -33.53
C VAL A 25 -13.35 19.84 -33.79
N MET A 26 -13.01 19.44 -35.02
CA MET A 26 -12.73 18.02 -35.33
C MET A 26 -11.59 17.46 -34.49
N LYS A 27 -10.45 18.17 -34.40
CA LYS A 27 -9.32 17.75 -33.54
C LYS A 27 -9.72 17.64 -32.08
N GLN A 28 -10.55 18.57 -31.60
CA GLN A 28 -11.04 18.52 -30.22
C GLN A 28 -11.94 17.29 -30.02
N LYS A 29 -12.88 17.01 -30.93
CA LYS A 29 -13.78 15.85 -30.84
C LYS A 29 -13.04 14.53 -30.90
N ILE A 30 -12.01 14.42 -31.78
CA ILE A 30 -11.15 13.23 -31.82
C ILE A 30 -10.44 13.03 -30.48
N ARG A 31 -9.84 14.08 -29.89
CA ARG A 31 -9.17 14.00 -28.60
C ARG A 31 -10.13 13.65 -27.45
N GLU A 32 -11.35 14.17 -27.49
CA GLU A 32 -12.41 13.83 -26.50
C GLU A 32 -12.77 12.33 -26.62
N ALA A 33 -12.92 11.81 -27.83
CA ALA A 33 -13.21 10.39 -28.07
C ALA A 33 -12.06 9.49 -27.64
N GLU A 34 -10.80 9.85 -27.98
CA GLU A 34 -9.60 9.13 -27.52
C GLU A 34 -9.53 9.08 -25.98
N LYS A 35 -9.81 10.21 -25.32
CA LYS A 35 -9.85 10.26 -23.86
C LYS A 35 -10.96 9.39 -23.26
N ALA A 36 -12.13 9.35 -23.88
CA ALA A 36 -13.21 8.50 -23.43
C ALA A 36 -12.83 7.02 -23.50
N LEU A 37 -12.23 6.59 -24.60
CA LEU A 37 -11.74 5.22 -24.78
C LEU A 37 -10.68 4.83 -23.75
N VAL A 38 -9.71 5.73 -23.48
CA VAL A 38 -8.68 5.48 -22.46
C VAL A 38 -9.33 5.37 -21.06
N TYR A 39 -10.30 6.23 -20.77
CA TYR A 39 -11.00 6.16 -19.49
C TYR A 39 -11.75 4.83 -19.34
N GLU A 40 -12.53 4.41 -20.34
CA GLU A 40 -13.26 3.13 -20.33
C GLU A 40 -12.32 1.93 -20.17
N GLU A 41 -11.14 1.97 -20.80
CA GLU A 41 -10.15 0.88 -20.72
C GLU A 41 -9.48 0.76 -19.34
N TYR A 42 -9.26 1.88 -18.64
CA TYR A 42 -8.44 1.92 -17.44
C TYR A 42 -9.17 2.28 -16.14
N CYS A 43 -10.44 2.75 -16.18
CA CYS A 43 -11.16 3.16 -14.97
C CYS A 43 -11.31 2.04 -13.94
N ASP A 44 -11.52 0.80 -14.39
CA ASP A 44 -11.67 -0.37 -13.52
C ASP A 44 -10.33 -1.02 -13.13
N LYS A 45 -9.21 -0.50 -13.68
CA LYS A 45 -7.86 -1.00 -13.40
C LYS A 45 -7.09 -0.17 -12.37
N VAL A 46 -7.79 0.70 -11.64
CA VAL A 46 -7.20 1.40 -10.50
C VAL A 46 -6.74 0.37 -9.46
N ASP A 47 -5.56 0.60 -8.88
CA ASP A 47 -4.85 -0.34 -8.00
C ASP A 47 -4.33 -1.62 -8.67
N GLU A 48 -4.49 -1.80 -9.98
CA GLU A 48 -3.83 -2.89 -10.70
C GLU A 48 -2.38 -2.56 -11.06
N MET A 49 -1.54 -3.60 -11.03
CA MET A 49 -0.14 -3.53 -11.44
C MET A 49 -0.01 -3.87 -12.91
N VAL A 50 0.60 -2.99 -13.67
CA VAL A 50 0.82 -3.14 -15.11
C VAL A 50 2.30 -3.02 -15.45
N LEU A 51 2.71 -3.74 -16.51
CA LEU A 51 4.03 -3.58 -17.10
C LEU A 51 3.96 -2.43 -18.12
N GLY A 52 4.90 -1.51 -18.04
CA GLY A 52 5.04 -0.43 -18.99
C GLY A 52 6.49 -0.28 -19.44
N THR A 53 6.71 0.59 -20.43
CA THR A 53 8.03 0.99 -20.91
C THR A 53 8.22 2.48 -20.66
N ILE A 54 9.37 2.87 -20.13
CA ILE A 54 9.69 4.27 -19.89
C ILE A 54 9.92 4.96 -21.22
N GLU A 55 9.11 5.97 -21.51
CA GLU A 55 9.17 6.73 -22.77
C GLU A 55 10.01 8.00 -22.62
N THR A 56 9.84 8.72 -21.51
CA THR A 56 10.54 9.98 -21.25
C THR A 56 10.81 10.14 -19.77
N VAL A 57 12.00 10.62 -19.44
CA VAL A 57 12.41 10.92 -18.07
C VAL A 57 12.66 12.41 -17.92
N GLU A 58 11.83 13.08 -17.12
CA GLU A 58 11.94 14.50 -16.80
C GLU A 58 12.26 14.67 -15.31
N GLU A 59 12.72 15.84 -14.92
CA GLU A 59 13.07 16.13 -13.52
C GLU A 59 11.89 15.92 -12.54
N LYS A 60 10.67 16.27 -12.98
CA LYS A 60 9.46 16.27 -12.14
C LYS A 60 8.57 15.04 -12.33
N PHE A 61 8.71 14.34 -13.43
CA PHE A 61 7.88 13.18 -13.76
C PHE A 61 8.59 12.24 -14.73
N VAL A 62 8.08 11.02 -14.80
CA VAL A 62 8.44 10.02 -15.80
C VAL A 62 7.17 9.65 -16.57
N ILE A 63 7.27 9.57 -17.89
CA ILE A 63 6.19 9.07 -18.76
C ILE A 63 6.44 7.61 -19.03
N VAL A 64 5.42 6.81 -18.77
CA VAL A 64 5.43 5.35 -18.94
C VAL A 64 4.37 4.97 -19.97
N ASN A 65 4.77 4.28 -21.02
CA ASN A 65 3.86 3.69 -21.98
C ASN A 65 3.29 2.40 -21.39
N ILE A 66 1.99 2.36 -21.14
CA ILE A 66 1.29 1.19 -20.57
C ILE A 66 0.45 0.43 -21.60
N GLY A 67 0.84 0.51 -22.87
CA GLY A 67 0.23 -0.16 -24.01
C GLY A 67 -0.62 0.80 -24.84
N LYS A 68 -1.89 1.02 -24.50
CA LYS A 68 -2.78 1.86 -25.29
C LYS A 68 -2.67 3.36 -24.99
N THR A 69 -2.00 3.74 -23.91
CA THR A 69 -1.84 5.14 -23.49
C THR A 69 -0.54 5.38 -22.74
N PHE A 70 -0.23 6.65 -22.58
CA PHE A 70 0.86 7.11 -21.74
C PHE A 70 0.35 7.47 -20.35
N ALA A 71 1.02 6.94 -19.33
CA ALA A 71 0.76 7.26 -17.94
C ALA A 71 1.87 8.13 -17.37
N MET A 72 1.55 8.99 -16.43
CA MET A 72 2.52 9.86 -15.77
C MET A 72 2.80 9.39 -14.35
N MET A 73 4.08 9.21 -14.04
CA MET A 73 4.59 8.94 -12.71
C MET A 73 5.25 10.22 -12.16
N LYS A 74 4.54 10.93 -11.26
CA LYS A 74 5.06 12.15 -10.62
C LYS A 74 6.28 11.83 -9.77
N LYS A 75 7.12 12.82 -9.46
CA LYS A 75 8.30 12.64 -8.61
C LYS A 75 7.97 12.03 -7.23
N SER A 76 6.86 12.41 -6.63
CA SER A 76 6.37 11.84 -5.37
C SER A 76 5.85 10.40 -5.48
N ALA A 77 5.59 9.92 -6.69
CA ALA A 77 5.13 8.57 -7.00
C ALA A 77 6.28 7.63 -7.39
N GLN A 78 7.50 8.15 -7.47
CA GLN A 78 8.72 7.40 -7.77
C GLN A 78 9.37 6.89 -6.47
N ILE A 79 10.15 5.82 -6.56
CA ILE A 79 11.01 5.37 -5.48
C ILE A 79 12.28 6.24 -5.52
N PRO A 80 12.62 6.94 -4.42
CA PRO A 80 13.73 7.92 -4.43
C PRO A 80 15.10 7.33 -4.75
N THR A 81 15.29 6.05 -4.52
CA THR A 81 16.55 5.33 -4.76
C THR A 81 16.68 4.75 -6.16
N GLU A 82 15.60 4.80 -6.95
CA GLU A 82 15.59 4.28 -8.32
C GLU A 82 16.11 5.29 -9.34
N HIS A 83 16.75 4.77 -10.36
CA HIS A 83 17.19 5.52 -11.53
C HIS A 83 16.45 5.00 -12.76
N TYR A 84 15.66 5.87 -13.37
CA TYR A 84 14.84 5.54 -14.53
C TYR A 84 15.58 5.89 -15.82
N LYS A 85 15.51 5.02 -16.82
CA LYS A 85 16.10 5.23 -18.15
C LYS A 85 15.04 5.00 -19.23
N GLU A 86 15.08 5.81 -20.27
CA GLU A 86 14.22 5.64 -21.43
C GLU A 86 14.47 4.27 -22.11
N GLY A 87 13.38 3.59 -22.46
CA GLY A 87 13.40 2.25 -23.03
C GLY A 87 13.37 1.10 -22.02
N ASP A 88 13.58 1.36 -20.72
CA ASP A 88 13.50 0.30 -19.70
C ASP A 88 12.05 -0.12 -19.46
N ASN A 89 11.86 -1.42 -19.23
CA ASN A 89 10.59 -1.95 -18.78
C ASN A 89 10.43 -1.78 -17.28
N ILE A 90 9.25 -1.38 -16.83
CA ILE A 90 8.96 -1.05 -15.45
C ILE A 90 7.56 -1.51 -15.03
N LEU A 91 7.45 -2.09 -13.85
CA LEU A 91 6.17 -2.38 -13.22
C LEU A 91 5.68 -1.14 -12.48
N VAL A 92 4.42 -0.79 -12.68
CA VAL A 92 3.78 0.35 -12.01
C VAL A 92 2.35 0.01 -11.63
N VAL A 93 1.82 0.67 -10.59
CA VAL A 93 0.41 0.57 -10.21
C VAL A 93 -0.33 1.80 -10.71
N ILE A 94 -1.49 1.58 -11.32
CA ILE A 94 -2.40 2.66 -11.72
C ILE A 94 -3.03 3.22 -10.44
N THR A 95 -2.82 4.51 -10.18
CA THR A 95 -3.33 5.15 -8.96
C THR A 95 -4.56 6.00 -9.21
N GLU A 96 -4.69 6.53 -10.41
CA GLU A 96 -5.78 7.45 -10.76
C GLU A 96 -6.01 7.45 -12.27
N VAL A 97 -7.28 7.47 -12.66
CA VAL A 97 -7.70 7.62 -14.06
C VAL A 97 -8.71 8.76 -14.14
N ASN A 98 -8.35 9.82 -14.85
CA ASN A 98 -9.14 11.04 -14.95
C ASN A 98 -9.89 11.13 -16.27
N LYS A 99 -11.20 11.29 -16.23
CA LYS A 99 -12.04 11.44 -17.44
C LYS A 99 -11.81 12.79 -18.12
N GLU A 100 -11.78 13.86 -17.33
CA GLU A 100 -11.66 15.22 -17.80
C GLU A 100 -10.42 15.90 -17.19
N THR A 101 -9.33 15.90 -17.93
CA THR A 101 -8.09 16.55 -17.49
C THR A 101 -7.39 17.26 -18.65
N LYS A 102 -6.69 18.36 -18.34
CA LYS A 102 -5.76 19.01 -19.26
C LYS A 102 -4.36 18.36 -19.25
N GLY A 103 -4.08 17.57 -18.22
CA GLY A 103 -2.82 16.84 -18.03
C GLY A 103 -2.88 15.39 -18.44
N ALA A 104 -2.04 14.56 -17.82
CA ALA A 104 -2.05 13.11 -18.01
C ALA A 104 -3.35 12.51 -17.46
N GLN A 105 -3.94 11.62 -18.25
CA GLN A 105 -5.20 10.99 -17.91
C GLN A 105 -5.01 9.84 -16.93
N VAL A 106 -3.93 9.08 -17.07
CA VAL A 106 -3.57 7.97 -16.18
C VAL A 106 -2.37 8.35 -15.35
N LEU A 107 -2.49 8.22 -14.04
CA LEU A 107 -1.39 8.39 -13.10
C LEU A 107 -0.98 7.02 -12.57
N VAL A 108 0.32 6.83 -12.45
CA VAL A 108 0.91 5.59 -11.95
C VAL A 108 1.92 5.86 -10.83
N SER A 109 2.18 4.84 -10.03
CA SER A 109 3.11 4.94 -8.92
C SER A 109 3.82 3.63 -8.63
N ARG A 110 5.05 3.75 -8.12
CA ARG A 110 5.83 2.69 -7.47
C ARG A 110 6.00 2.94 -5.98
N ALA A 111 5.65 4.15 -5.50
CA ALA A 111 5.84 4.55 -4.11
C ALA A 111 4.67 4.16 -3.17
N THR A 112 3.52 3.75 -3.70
CA THR A 112 2.34 3.41 -2.90
C THR A 112 2.51 2.06 -2.18
N PRO A 113 1.86 1.85 -1.02
CA PRO A 113 1.76 0.53 -0.39
C PRO A 113 1.08 -0.52 -1.28
N VAL A 114 0.15 -0.10 -2.15
CA VAL A 114 -0.54 -0.98 -3.10
C VAL A 114 0.46 -1.66 -4.04
N PHE A 115 1.50 -0.97 -4.47
CA PHE A 115 2.54 -1.58 -5.32
C PHE A 115 3.20 -2.79 -4.64
N VAL A 116 3.56 -2.65 -3.36
CA VAL A 116 4.12 -3.77 -2.58
C VAL A 116 3.10 -4.89 -2.43
N ARG A 117 1.82 -4.58 -2.15
CA ARG A 117 0.75 -5.58 -2.08
C ARG A 117 0.65 -6.39 -3.36
N ARG A 118 0.64 -5.74 -4.51
CA ARG A 118 0.56 -6.41 -5.83
C ARG A 118 1.80 -7.26 -6.13
N LEU A 119 2.99 -6.85 -5.70
CA LEU A 119 4.18 -7.67 -5.80
C LEU A 119 4.06 -8.95 -4.97
N PHE A 120 3.56 -8.86 -3.73
CA PHE A 120 3.31 -10.03 -2.90
C PHE A 120 2.23 -10.94 -3.48
N GLU A 121 1.14 -10.41 -4.00
CA GLU A 121 0.10 -11.20 -4.68
C GLU A 121 0.64 -11.96 -5.89
N ARG A 122 1.61 -11.38 -6.62
CA ARG A 122 2.27 -12.04 -7.76
C ARG A 122 3.22 -13.16 -7.34
N GLU A 123 4.01 -12.93 -6.28
CA GLU A 123 5.10 -13.84 -5.89
C GLU A 123 4.63 -14.92 -4.89
N VAL A 124 3.52 -14.70 -4.17
CA VAL A 124 3.02 -15.56 -3.08
C VAL A 124 1.65 -16.12 -3.45
N PRO A 125 1.57 -17.35 -3.95
CA PRO A 125 0.30 -17.98 -4.36
C PRO A 125 -0.74 -18.05 -3.25
N GLU A 126 -0.31 -18.19 -2.00
CA GLU A 126 -1.18 -18.24 -0.82
C GLU A 126 -1.91 -16.91 -0.59
N ILE A 127 -1.27 -15.78 -0.94
CA ILE A 127 -1.91 -14.45 -0.91
C ILE A 127 -2.87 -14.31 -2.10
N TYR A 128 -2.43 -14.67 -3.30
CA TYR A 128 -3.27 -14.62 -4.49
C TYR A 128 -4.56 -15.42 -4.34
N ASN A 129 -4.48 -16.59 -3.70
CA ASN A 129 -5.63 -17.47 -3.45
C ASN A 129 -6.46 -17.07 -2.21
N GLY A 130 -6.11 -16.00 -1.52
CA GLY A 130 -6.83 -15.49 -0.36
C GLY A 130 -6.68 -16.35 0.91
N ILE A 131 -5.73 -17.29 0.97
CA ILE A 131 -5.43 -18.09 2.15
C ILE A 131 -4.70 -17.23 3.19
N ILE A 132 -3.78 -16.38 2.70
CA ILE A 132 -3.08 -15.38 3.50
C ILE A 132 -3.57 -14.00 3.07
N GLU A 133 -3.88 -13.17 4.04
CA GLU A 133 -4.33 -11.80 3.84
C GLU A 133 -3.26 -10.81 4.33
N ILE A 134 -2.95 -9.81 3.51
CA ILE A 134 -2.17 -8.66 3.96
C ILE A 134 -3.12 -7.68 4.64
N LYS A 135 -3.09 -7.64 5.97
CA LYS A 135 -3.95 -6.77 6.80
C LYS A 135 -3.54 -5.29 6.74
N ALA A 136 -2.25 -5.02 6.82
CA ALA A 136 -1.75 -3.65 6.81
C ALA A 136 -0.35 -3.56 6.19
N ILE A 137 -0.05 -2.43 5.56
CA ILE A 137 1.27 -2.09 5.03
C ILE A 137 1.61 -0.66 5.44
N ALA A 138 2.78 -0.48 6.03
CA ALA A 138 3.38 0.84 6.23
C ALA A 138 4.72 0.91 5.50
N ARG A 139 4.92 1.95 4.70
CA ARG A 139 6.06 2.04 3.79
C ARG A 139 6.70 3.43 3.82
N ASP A 140 8.02 3.44 3.80
CA ASP A 140 8.88 4.57 3.40
C ASP A 140 9.60 4.14 2.13
N PRO A 141 9.15 4.59 0.93
CA PRO A 141 9.63 4.08 -0.35
C PRO A 141 11.14 4.20 -0.53
N GLY A 142 11.78 3.12 -0.98
CA GLY A 142 13.22 3.02 -1.19
C GLY A 142 14.04 2.78 0.08
N GLU A 143 13.40 2.70 1.25
CA GLU A 143 14.09 2.51 2.51
C GLU A 143 13.62 1.27 3.28
N ARG A 144 12.35 1.27 3.69
CA ARG A 144 11.80 0.18 4.51
C ARG A 144 10.28 0.08 4.38
N CYS A 145 9.79 -1.15 4.38
CA CYS A 145 8.38 -1.50 4.41
C CYS A 145 8.08 -2.47 5.55
N LYS A 146 6.96 -2.29 6.23
CA LYS A 146 6.42 -3.23 7.22
C LYS A 146 5.10 -3.78 6.73
N ILE A 147 4.94 -5.10 6.84
CA ILE A 147 3.77 -5.83 6.33
C ILE A 147 3.24 -6.74 7.42
N ALA A 148 1.99 -6.52 7.79
CA ALA A 148 1.26 -7.40 8.69
C ALA A 148 0.43 -8.40 7.88
N VAL A 149 0.67 -9.69 8.08
CA VAL A 149 0.03 -10.80 7.37
C VAL A 149 -0.78 -11.66 8.32
N TYR A 150 -1.88 -12.20 7.83
CA TYR A 150 -2.77 -13.08 8.59
C TYR A 150 -3.12 -14.31 7.76
N SER A 151 -3.06 -15.50 8.36
CA SER A 151 -3.50 -16.73 7.71
C SER A 151 -4.90 -17.10 8.13
N HIS A 152 -5.79 -17.36 7.16
CA HIS A 152 -7.11 -17.93 7.40
C HIS A 152 -7.07 -19.44 7.66
N ASN A 153 -5.89 -20.07 7.46
CA ASN A 153 -5.65 -21.48 7.71
C ASN A 153 -4.57 -21.64 8.79
N GLU A 154 -4.97 -22.18 9.95
CA GLU A 154 -4.08 -22.37 11.11
C GLU A 154 -2.86 -23.29 10.82
N ASN A 155 -2.92 -24.11 9.76
CA ASN A 155 -1.81 -24.99 9.37
C ASN A 155 -0.78 -24.32 8.45
N ILE A 156 -0.98 -23.06 8.07
CA ILE A 156 -0.09 -22.33 7.17
C ILE A 156 0.54 -21.17 7.93
N ASP A 157 1.87 -21.20 8.04
CA ASP A 157 2.66 -20.08 8.54
C ASP A 157 2.65 -18.93 7.53
N PRO A 158 2.01 -17.79 7.85
CA PRO A 158 1.89 -16.68 6.92
C PRO A 158 3.23 -15.99 6.65
N ILE A 159 4.13 -15.96 7.62
CA ILE A 159 5.45 -15.33 7.46
C ILE A 159 6.33 -16.20 6.58
N GLY A 160 6.40 -17.50 6.88
CA GLY A 160 7.19 -18.46 6.11
C GLY A 160 6.76 -18.54 4.64
N ALA A 161 5.45 -18.51 4.37
CA ALA A 161 4.91 -18.51 3.01
C ALA A 161 5.31 -17.25 2.22
N CYS A 162 5.27 -16.08 2.85
CA CYS A 162 5.69 -14.81 2.24
C CYS A 162 7.20 -14.75 1.98
N ILE A 163 8.02 -15.29 2.89
CA ILE A 163 9.48 -15.35 2.74
C ILE A 163 9.86 -16.33 1.62
N GLY A 164 9.20 -17.48 1.58
CA GLY A 164 9.45 -18.55 0.63
C GLY A 164 10.70 -19.37 0.92
N PRO A 165 10.94 -20.45 0.16
CA PRO A 165 12.09 -21.32 0.36
C PRO A 165 13.41 -20.54 0.27
N ARG A 166 14.22 -20.57 1.34
CA ARG A 166 15.50 -19.85 1.46
C ARG A 166 15.39 -18.34 1.20
N GLY A 167 14.22 -17.75 1.43
CA GLY A 167 13.99 -16.32 1.20
C GLY A 167 13.75 -15.92 -0.26
N SER A 168 13.54 -16.88 -1.17
CA SER A 168 13.49 -16.60 -2.61
C SER A 168 12.37 -15.63 -3.01
N ARG A 169 11.17 -15.77 -2.43
CA ARG A 169 10.02 -14.92 -2.78
C ARG A 169 10.23 -13.47 -2.34
N VAL A 170 10.57 -13.28 -1.07
CA VAL A 170 10.81 -11.92 -0.55
C VAL A 170 12.02 -11.26 -1.20
N GLN A 171 13.06 -12.04 -1.55
CA GLN A 171 14.25 -11.52 -2.23
C GLN A 171 13.91 -10.97 -3.62
N THR A 172 13.08 -11.66 -4.40
CA THR A 172 12.59 -11.16 -5.70
C THR A 172 11.87 -9.82 -5.55
N ILE A 173 11.05 -9.69 -4.52
CA ILE A 173 10.34 -8.43 -4.24
C ILE A 173 11.32 -7.33 -3.81
N ILE A 174 12.30 -7.64 -2.96
CA ILE A 174 13.33 -6.68 -2.53
C ILE A 174 14.15 -6.18 -3.74
N GLU A 175 14.48 -7.05 -4.68
CA GLU A 175 15.20 -6.70 -5.91
C GLU A 175 14.34 -5.78 -6.80
N GLU A 176 13.05 -6.09 -6.98
CA GLU A 176 12.11 -5.23 -7.72
C GLU A 176 11.96 -3.84 -7.07
N LEU A 177 12.08 -3.75 -5.74
CA LEU A 177 12.02 -2.51 -4.96
C LEU A 177 13.39 -1.82 -4.79
N ASN A 178 14.39 -2.21 -5.59
CA ASN A 178 15.74 -1.65 -5.56
C ASN A 178 16.42 -1.70 -4.17
N GLY A 179 16.23 -2.81 -3.45
CA GLY A 179 16.86 -3.06 -2.15
C GLY A 179 16.13 -2.50 -0.94
N GLU A 180 14.85 -2.12 -1.07
CA GLU A 180 14.01 -1.71 0.05
C GLU A 180 13.87 -2.85 1.06
N LYS A 181 14.13 -2.58 2.35
CA LYS A 181 14.03 -3.58 3.40
C LYS A 181 12.58 -3.89 3.72
N ILE A 182 12.25 -5.18 3.82
CA ILE A 182 10.88 -5.63 4.12
C ILE A 182 10.88 -6.38 5.44
N ASP A 183 10.07 -5.91 6.40
CA ASP A 183 9.78 -6.60 7.65
C ASP A 183 8.38 -7.22 7.55
N ILE A 184 8.30 -8.53 7.66
CA ILE A 184 7.03 -9.27 7.64
C ILE A 184 6.78 -9.79 9.05
N PHE A 185 5.57 -9.58 9.55
CA PHE A 185 5.16 -10.08 10.86
C PHE A 185 3.68 -10.47 10.84
N GLU A 186 3.29 -11.28 11.81
CA GLU A 186 1.94 -11.78 11.93
C GLU A 186 1.01 -10.71 12.52
N TRP A 187 -0.15 -10.55 11.89
CA TRP A 187 -1.23 -9.71 12.41
C TRP A 187 -1.88 -10.37 13.62
N SER A 188 -2.16 -9.58 14.65
CA SER A 188 -2.98 -9.99 15.78
C SER A 188 -4.10 -8.99 16.03
N ASP A 189 -5.28 -9.50 16.40
CA ASP A 189 -6.38 -8.66 16.87
C ASP A 189 -6.12 -8.14 18.29
N ASN A 190 -5.17 -8.73 19.02
CA ASN A 190 -4.65 -8.19 20.26
C ASN A 190 -3.70 -7.04 19.98
N ILE A 191 -4.09 -5.82 20.36
CA ILE A 191 -3.31 -4.63 20.06
C ILE A 191 -1.92 -4.66 20.71
N SER A 192 -1.77 -5.26 21.88
CA SER A 192 -0.48 -5.39 22.55
C SER A 192 0.48 -6.27 21.76
N GLU A 193 -0.02 -7.42 21.29
CA GLU A 193 0.74 -8.34 20.45
C GLU A 193 1.05 -7.73 19.08
N LEU A 194 0.05 -7.10 18.44
CA LEU A 194 0.23 -6.43 17.15
C LEU A 194 1.34 -5.38 17.20
N ILE A 195 1.37 -4.55 18.25
CA ILE A 195 2.39 -3.50 18.41
C ILE A 195 3.77 -4.10 18.69
N ALA A 196 3.84 -5.12 19.56
CA ALA A 196 5.09 -5.82 19.82
C ALA A 196 5.65 -6.43 18.52
N ASN A 197 4.82 -7.10 17.73
CA ASN A 197 5.20 -7.66 16.43
C ASN A 197 5.59 -6.58 15.41
N ALA A 198 4.89 -5.45 15.40
CA ALA A 198 5.17 -4.32 14.49
C ALA A 198 6.52 -3.67 14.75
N LEU A 199 7.10 -3.79 15.95
CA LEU A 199 8.44 -3.29 16.26
C LEU A 199 9.57 -4.24 15.83
N SER A 200 9.22 -5.41 15.26
CA SER A 200 10.24 -6.30 14.68
C SER A 200 11.28 -5.51 13.86
N PRO A 201 12.58 -5.87 13.94
CA PRO A 201 13.16 -7.06 14.56
C PRO A 201 13.46 -6.95 16.07
N SER A 202 13.05 -5.89 16.77
CA SER A 202 13.13 -5.85 18.23
C SER A 202 12.03 -6.69 18.86
N VAL A 203 12.30 -7.18 20.07
CA VAL A 203 11.33 -7.95 20.86
C VAL A 203 10.82 -7.07 21.99
N GLY A 204 9.50 -6.79 22.01
CA GLY A 204 8.85 -6.11 23.12
C GLY A 204 8.67 -7.05 24.32
N VAL A 205 8.90 -6.54 25.52
CA VAL A 205 8.68 -7.28 26.77
C VAL A 205 7.24 -7.12 27.24
N ALA A 206 6.71 -5.90 27.13
CA ALA A 206 5.35 -5.56 27.55
C ALA A 206 4.81 -4.38 26.74
N VAL A 207 3.50 -4.32 26.64
CA VAL A 207 2.77 -3.17 26.08
C VAL A 207 1.74 -2.74 27.10
N ILE A 208 1.75 -1.46 27.48
CA ILE A 208 0.87 -0.89 28.50
C ILE A 208 0.23 0.41 28.02
N PRO A 209 -0.91 0.85 28.58
CA PRO A 209 -1.51 2.12 28.26
C PRO A 209 -0.61 3.29 28.66
N ASN A 210 -0.61 4.34 27.85
CA ASN A 210 0.04 5.59 28.20
C ASN A 210 -1.01 6.57 28.76
N GLU A 211 -1.05 6.73 30.06
CA GLU A 211 -2.03 7.60 30.74
C GLU A 211 -1.91 9.08 30.33
N ASN A 212 -0.75 9.51 29.85
CA ASN A 212 -0.49 10.89 29.45
C ASN A 212 -0.93 11.21 28.02
N VAL A 213 -1.26 10.20 27.23
CA VAL A 213 -1.57 10.36 25.80
C VAL A 213 -2.84 9.60 25.47
N LYS A 214 -3.87 10.31 25.02
CA LYS A 214 -5.10 9.66 24.56
C LYS A 214 -4.80 8.66 23.44
N ASP A 215 -5.28 7.43 23.62
CA ASP A 215 -5.04 6.29 22.70
C ASP A 215 -3.55 5.99 22.49
N GLY A 216 -2.70 6.34 23.47
CA GLY A 216 -1.28 6.07 23.46
C GLY A 216 -0.95 4.77 24.19
N LEU A 217 0.12 4.11 23.71
CA LEU A 217 0.66 2.90 24.31
C LEU A 217 2.17 3.06 24.53
N ILE A 218 2.64 2.51 25.65
CA ILE A 218 4.07 2.40 25.95
C ILE A 218 4.48 0.97 25.65
N VAL A 219 5.53 0.82 24.85
CA VAL A 219 6.17 -0.47 24.61
C VAL A 219 7.46 -0.53 25.41
N VAL A 220 7.54 -1.50 26.29
CA VAL A 220 8.74 -1.75 27.09
C VAL A 220 9.62 -2.75 26.34
N VAL A 221 10.88 -2.40 26.16
CA VAL A 221 11.87 -3.23 25.49
C VAL A 221 13.10 -3.41 26.36
N PRO A 222 13.88 -4.50 26.20
CA PRO A 222 15.17 -4.63 26.87
C PRO A 222 16.09 -3.46 26.55
N ASP A 223 16.90 -3.02 27.50
CA ASP A 223 17.79 -1.85 27.32
C ASP A 223 18.68 -1.95 26.08
N ASN A 224 19.21 -3.14 25.80
CA ASN A 224 20.06 -3.41 24.65
C ASN A 224 19.29 -3.38 23.29
N GLN A 225 17.96 -3.37 23.31
CA GLN A 225 17.12 -3.33 22.11
C GLN A 225 16.46 -1.99 21.87
N LEU A 226 16.55 -1.04 22.78
CA LEU A 226 15.91 0.27 22.67
C LEU A 226 16.25 0.98 21.34
N SER A 227 17.53 1.04 21.00
CA SER A 227 17.99 1.65 19.75
C SER A 227 17.47 0.91 18.51
N LEU A 228 17.31 -0.41 18.57
CA LEU A 228 16.76 -1.23 17.49
C LEU A 228 15.25 -1.00 17.34
N ALA A 229 14.52 -0.94 18.45
CA ALA A 229 13.09 -0.68 18.50
C ALA A 229 12.75 0.70 17.90
N ILE A 230 13.50 1.73 18.25
CA ILE A 230 13.35 3.07 17.69
C ILE A 230 13.77 3.08 16.22
N GLY A 231 14.88 2.45 15.91
CA GLY A 231 15.48 2.40 14.58
C GLY A 231 16.20 3.71 14.18
N LYS A 232 16.95 3.65 13.09
CA LYS A 232 17.69 4.81 12.57
C LYS A 232 16.72 5.96 12.26
N ARG A 233 16.92 7.13 12.90
CA ARG A 233 16.06 8.31 12.81
C ARG A 233 14.59 8.06 13.18
N GLY A 234 14.33 7.10 14.06
CA GLY A 234 12.97 6.76 14.50
C GLY A 234 12.11 6.06 13.45
N LYS A 235 12.69 5.51 12.38
CA LYS A 235 11.93 4.93 11.26
C LYS A 235 11.15 3.69 11.64
N ASN A 236 11.74 2.80 12.46
CA ASN A 236 11.08 1.58 12.88
C ASN A 236 9.80 1.90 13.68
N ALA A 237 9.93 2.77 14.69
CA ALA A 237 8.81 3.24 15.49
C ALA A 237 7.74 3.96 14.65
N ARG A 238 8.16 4.87 13.75
CA ARG A 238 7.24 5.62 12.88
C ARG A 238 6.42 4.71 11.96
N LEU A 239 7.05 3.69 11.38
CA LEU A 239 6.34 2.72 10.54
C LEU A 239 5.38 1.86 11.36
N ALA A 240 5.75 1.45 12.59
CA ALA A 240 4.84 0.76 13.50
C ALA A 240 3.62 1.62 13.86
N VAL A 241 3.82 2.91 14.17
CA VAL A 241 2.72 3.88 14.41
C VAL A 241 1.80 3.99 13.19
N LYS A 242 2.37 4.15 11.98
CA LYS A 242 1.58 4.22 10.74
C LYS A 242 0.77 2.95 10.48
N LEU A 243 1.35 1.80 10.76
CA LEU A 243 0.73 0.50 10.48
C LEU A 243 -0.40 0.21 11.47
N THR A 244 -0.19 0.46 12.76
CA THR A 244 -1.14 0.15 13.84
C THR A 244 -2.15 1.26 14.07
N ASN A 245 -1.89 2.45 13.55
CA ASN A 245 -2.67 3.68 13.80
C ASN A 245 -2.79 4.05 15.29
N HIS A 246 -1.80 3.64 16.11
CA HIS A 246 -1.71 3.97 17.53
C HIS A 246 -0.47 4.82 17.79
N LYS A 247 -0.56 5.69 18.80
CA LYS A 247 0.60 6.43 19.29
C LYS A 247 1.43 5.50 20.17
N ILE A 248 2.68 5.29 19.79
CA ILE A 248 3.60 4.37 20.45
C ILE A 248 4.74 5.18 21.06
N ASP A 249 4.94 5.03 22.34
CA ASP A 249 6.12 5.47 23.07
C ASP A 249 6.97 4.24 23.43
N ILE A 250 8.27 4.30 23.20
CA ILE A 250 9.18 3.16 23.43
C ILE A 250 10.07 3.51 24.61
N LYS A 251 10.06 2.67 25.64
CA LYS A 251 10.86 2.82 26.83
C LYS A 251 11.66 1.57 27.15
N SER A 252 12.81 1.74 27.78
CA SER A 252 13.59 0.60 28.26
C SER A 252 13.08 0.07 29.60
N GLU A 253 13.44 -1.15 29.95
CA GLU A 253 13.13 -1.74 31.25
C GLU A 253 13.69 -0.90 32.40
N SER A 254 14.92 -0.37 32.27
CA SER A 254 15.53 0.50 33.25
C SER A 254 14.77 1.80 33.45
N GLU A 255 14.32 2.44 32.38
CA GLU A 255 13.49 3.65 32.45
C GLU A 255 12.15 3.39 33.18
N MET A 256 11.52 2.24 32.95
CA MET A 256 10.28 1.87 33.62
C MET A 256 10.49 1.60 35.10
N GLN A 257 11.62 0.98 35.49
CA GLN A 257 12.00 0.77 36.88
C GLN A 257 12.26 2.09 37.61
N GLU A 258 12.96 3.04 36.99
CA GLU A 258 13.18 4.38 37.54
C GLU A 258 11.88 5.15 37.79
N LEU A 259 10.88 4.95 36.93
CA LEU A 259 9.55 5.52 37.07
C LEU A 259 8.71 4.81 38.14
N GLY A 260 9.17 3.67 38.68
CA GLY A 260 8.44 2.88 39.65
C GLY A 260 7.16 2.22 39.14
N ILE A 261 7.09 1.99 37.80
CA ILE A 261 5.91 1.41 37.15
C ILE A 261 6.08 -0.10 37.03
N ASP A 262 5.17 -0.85 37.62
CA ASP A 262 5.09 -2.31 37.42
C ASP A 262 4.38 -2.63 36.11
N TYR A 263 5.15 -2.50 35.01
CA TYR A 263 4.66 -2.73 33.65
C TYR A 263 4.26 -4.19 33.40
N MET A 264 4.84 -5.15 34.15
CA MET A 264 4.51 -6.57 34.01
C MET A 264 3.11 -6.87 34.53
N ALA A 265 2.77 -6.34 35.72
CA ALA A 265 1.44 -6.50 36.29
C ALA A 265 0.36 -5.82 35.43
N ILE A 266 0.65 -4.62 34.89
CA ILE A 266 -0.29 -3.90 34.01
C ILE A 266 -0.50 -4.67 32.71
N SER A 267 0.57 -5.15 32.08
CA SER A 267 0.50 -5.93 30.83
C SER A 267 -0.26 -7.24 31.01
N ALA A 268 -0.03 -7.96 32.11
CA ALA A 268 -0.75 -9.18 32.43
C ALA A 268 -2.26 -8.92 32.57
N LYS A 269 -2.65 -7.87 33.28
CA LYS A 269 -4.06 -7.48 33.42
C LYS A 269 -4.72 -7.14 32.09
N MET A 270 -4.03 -6.42 31.19
CA MET A 270 -4.54 -6.15 29.84
C MET A 270 -4.76 -7.42 29.05
N GLN A 271 -3.86 -8.39 29.17
CA GLN A 271 -3.98 -9.67 28.49
C GLN A 271 -5.19 -10.47 29.01
N GLU A 272 -5.39 -10.51 30.32
CA GLU A 272 -6.57 -11.15 30.95
C GLU A 272 -7.87 -10.51 30.45
N GLU A 273 -7.97 -9.18 30.46
CA GLU A 273 -9.14 -8.43 29.98
C GLU A 273 -9.44 -8.72 28.50
N TYR A 274 -8.39 -8.82 27.67
CA TYR A 274 -8.54 -9.18 26.26
C TYR A 274 -9.07 -10.62 26.07
N GLU A 275 -8.52 -11.58 26.80
CA GLU A 275 -8.94 -12.99 26.74
C GLU A 275 -10.39 -13.18 27.19
N GLU A 276 -10.78 -12.50 28.27
CA GLU A 276 -12.17 -12.49 28.73
C GLU A 276 -13.13 -11.92 27.69
N LYS A 277 -12.74 -10.80 27.06
CA LYS A 277 -13.54 -10.17 26.01
C LYS A 277 -13.70 -11.12 24.81
N LYS A 278 -12.61 -11.73 24.38
CA LYS A 278 -12.60 -12.68 23.26
C LYS A 278 -13.42 -13.94 23.56
N ALA A 279 -13.37 -14.42 24.79
CA ALA A 279 -14.22 -15.55 25.25
C ALA A 279 -15.71 -15.19 25.19
N LYS A 280 -16.09 -14.00 25.65
CA LYS A 280 -17.48 -13.48 25.58
C LYS A 280 -17.97 -13.36 24.12
N GLU A 281 -17.12 -12.81 23.23
CA GLU A 281 -17.45 -12.68 21.80
C GLU A 281 -17.62 -14.05 21.12
N ARG A 282 -16.77 -15.02 21.45
CA ARG A 282 -16.90 -16.41 20.93
C ARG A 282 -18.19 -17.06 21.41
N ALA A 283 -18.51 -16.93 22.69
CA ALA A 283 -19.75 -17.47 23.25
C ALA A 283 -20.99 -16.85 22.59
N TYR A 284 -20.98 -15.52 22.39
CA TYR A 284 -22.06 -14.81 21.70
C TYR A 284 -22.26 -15.28 20.25
N LYS A 285 -21.18 -15.42 19.50
CA LYS A 285 -21.22 -15.94 18.11
C LYS A 285 -21.69 -17.38 18.03
N GLN A 286 -21.34 -18.22 19.02
CA GLN A 286 -21.85 -19.60 19.09
C GLN A 286 -23.36 -19.62 19.38
N GLN A 287 -23.83 -18.77 20.29
CA GLN A 287 -25.27 -18.68 20.59
C GLN A 287 -26.07 -18.24 19.36
N GLN A 288 -25.61 -17.21 18.62
CA GLN A 288 -26.28 -16.78 17.39
C GLN A 288 -26.39 -17.90 16.35
N LYS A 289 -25.33 -18.71 16.17
CA LYS A 289 -25.36 -19.84 15.24
C LYS A 289 -26.34 -20.96 15.67
N ILE A 290 -26.59 -21.09 16.96
CA ILE A 290 -27.57 -22.05 17.48
C ILE A 290 -28.99 -21.51 17.29
N ASP A 291 -29.19 -20.21 17.47
CA ASP A 291 -30.50 -19.54 17.32
C ASP A 291 -30.94 -19.42 15.84
N GLU A 292 -30.02 -19.54 14.88
CA GLU A 292 -30.27 -19.51 13.42
C GLU A 292 -30.53 -20.91 12.82
N LEU A 293 -30.34 -21.99 13.59
CA LEU A 293 -30.61 -23.40 13.20
C LEU A 293 -31.95 -23.88 13.68
#